data_d682c2f12a5cca3d87d782b209fc1be9
#
_entry.id   d682c2f12a5cca3d87d782b209fc1be9
#
_cell.length_a   1.000
_cell.length_b   1.000
_cell.length_c   1.000
_cell.angle_alpha   90.00
_cell.angle_beta   90.00
_cell.angle_gamma   90.00
#
_symmetry.space_group_name_H-M   'P 1'
#
loop_
_entity.id
_entity.type
_entity.pdbx_description
1 polymer ?
#
loop_
_entity_poly.entity_id
_entity_poly.type
_entity_poly.pdbx_seq_one_letter_code
_entity_poly.pdbx_strand_id
1 'polypeptide(L)'
;MILYIEDIKREVDILNWYKGEARKHGDSEAAIVQSNADTQDAFMYQLRNAVTDILTFANANRVKFTCEHKDDMLTFSISPLREGREYLLDLLKETIRQYLVYEVRRLWMMEVRQEWADSSLRESLRENIRQVMNDATS
;
A
#
# COMPACT_ATOMS: atom_id res chain seq x y z
N MET A 1 -2.03 14.40 -4.03
CA MET A 1 -2.21 13.59 -2.80
C MET A 1 -0.85 13.14 -2.31
N ILE A 2 -0.54 13.44 -1.08
CA ILE A 2 0.77 13.12 -0.50
C ILE A 2 0.61 12.06 0.59
N LEU A 3 1.39 10.99 0.48
CA LEU A 3 1.52 9.98 1.52
C LEU A 3 2.97 9.96 2.00
N TYR A 4 3.16 9.92 3.31
CA TYR A 4 4.50 9.82 3.89
C TYR A 4 4.89 8.36 4.07
N ILE A 5 6.07 8.02 3.60
CA ILE A 5 6.60 6.65 3.65
C ILE A 5 6.72 6.17 5.10
N GLU A 6 7.14 7.05 6.01
CA GLU A 6 7.27 6.71 7.43
C GLU A 6 5.92 6.35 8.07
N ASP A 7 4.83 6.96 7.65
CA ASP A 7 3.50 6.62 8.16
C ASP A 7 3.07 5.23 7.69
N ILE A 8 3.33 4.91 6.42
CA ILE A 8 3.06 3.59 5.88
C ILE A 8 3.90 2.54 6.60
N LYS A 9 5.19 2.79 6.77
CA LYS A 9 6.10 1.90 7.46
C LYS A 9 5.67 1.63 8.89
N ARG A 10 5.29 2.68 9.61
CA ARG A 10 4.83 2.56 10.99
C ARG A 10 3.60 1.66 11.10
N GLU A 11 2.64 1.84 10.20
CA GLU A 11 1.44 1.01 10.21
C GLU A 11 1.74 -0.44 9.85
N VAL A 12 2.60 -0.68 8.87
CA VAL A 12 3.06 -2.02 8.51
C VAL A 12 3.75 -2.68 9.71
N ASP A 13 4.63 -1.95 10.40
CA ASP A 13 5.38 -2.47 11.55
C ASP A 13 4.46 -2.83 12.71
N ILE A 14 3.47 -1.99 13.02
CA ILE A 14 2.51 -2.26 14.07
C ILE A 14 1.74 -3.55 13.77
N LEU A 15 1.23 -3.68 12.57
CA LEU A 15 0.44 -4.86 12.19
C LEU A 15 1.29 -6.12 12.13
N ASN A 16 2.54 -6.02 11.67
CA ASN A 16 3.47 -7.14 11.66
C ASN A 16 3.89 -7.53 13.09
N TRP A 17 4.02 -6.57 13.97
CA TRP A 17 4.33 -6.84 15.38
C TRP A 17 3.24 -7.70 16.02
N TYR A 18 1.96 -7.34 15.84
CA TYR A 18 0.86 -8.15 16.35
C TYR A 18 0.90 -9.57 15.79
N LYS A 19 1.19 -9.73 14.52
CA LYS A 19 1.31 -11.06 13.91
C LYS A 19 2.50 -11.82 14.47
N GLY A 20 3.64 -11.15 14.66
CA GLY A 20 4.83 -11.73 15.27
C GLY A 20 4.59 -12.18 16.70
N GLU A 21 3.92 -11.37 17.52
CA GLU A 21 3.57 -11.72 18.89
C GLU A 21 2.66 -12.94 18.96
N ALA A 22 1.70 -13.05 18.06
CA ALA A 22 0.79 -14.18 18.01
C ALA A 22 1.51 -15.52 17.72
N ARG A 23 2.68 -15.47 17.08
CA ARG A 23 3.44 -16.66 16.65
C ARG A 23 4.70 -16.91 17.46
N LYS A 24 5.07 -16.02 18.36
CA LYS A 24 6.36 -16.00 19.04
C LYS A 24 6.62 -17.24 19.92
N HIS A 25 5.59 -17.93 20.35
CA HIS A 25 5.74 -19.14 21.17
C HIS A 25 5.94 -20.40 20.33
N GLY A 26 5.68 -20.34 19.04
CA GLY A 26 5.75 -21.50 18.14
C GLY A 26 6.76 -21.38 17.01
N ASP A 27 7.30 -20.18 16.78
CA ASP A 27 8.12 -19.94 15.59
C ASP A 27 9.15 -18.83 15.82
N SER A 28 10.43 -19.20 15.75
CA SER A 28 11.53 -18.25 15.90
C SER A 28 11.61 -17.21 14.76
N GLU A 29 10.96 -17.48 13.64
CA GLU A 29 10.89 -16.56 12.51
C GLU A 29 9.95 -15.39 12.76
N ALA A 30 9.14 -15.42 13.82
CA ALA A 30 8.18 -14.37 14.13
C ALA A 30 8.83 -12.99 14.22
N ALA A 31 10.07 -12.91 14.71
CA ALA A 31 10.81 -11.66 14.86
C ALA A 31 11.15 -11.00 13.51
N ILE A 32 11.27 -11.78 12.41
CA ILE A 32 11.67 -11.23 11.12
C ILE A 32 10.52 -10.63 10.32
N VAL A 33 9.27 -10.77 10.80
CA VAL A 33 8.13 -10.12 10.14
C VAL A 33 8.06 -8.63 10.41
N GLN A 34 8.86 -8.12 11.35
CA GLN A 34 8.91 -6.70 11.68
C GLN A 34 9.98 -5.99 10.86
N SER A 35 9.70 -4.76 10.46
CA SER A 35 10.67 -3.90 9.81
C SER A 35 11.66 -3.37 10.84
N ASN A 36 12.95 -3.44 10.52
CA ASN A 36 14.04 -2.90 11.32
C ASN A 36 15.14 -2.36 10.39
N ALA A 37 16.26 -1.93 10.96
CA ALA A 37 17.36 -1.37 10.16
C ALA A 37 17.88 -2.34 9.10
N ASP A 38 17.93 -3.63 9.40
CA ASP A 38 18.42 -4.67 8.48
C ASP A 38 17.41 -5.00 7.36
N THR A 39 16.12 -4.68 7.57
CA THR A 39 15.06 -4.98 6.63
C THR A 39 14.52 -3.75 5.89
N GLN A 40 15.15 -2.58 6.09
CA GLN A 40 14.68 -1.33 5.45
C GLN A 40 14.68 -1.42 3.94
N ASP A 41 15.69 -2.01 3.33
CA ASP A 41 15.75 -2.16 1.87
C ASP A 41 14.66 -3.10 1.37
N ALA A 42 14.36 -4.16 2.11
CA ALA A 42 13.27 -5.06 1.78
C ALA A 42 11.91 -4.35 1.84
N PHE A 43 11.70 -3.52 2.86
CA PHE A 43 10.49 -2.70 2.95
C PHE A 43 10.35 -1.80 1.72
N MET A 44 11.39 -1.06 1.38
CA MET A 44 11.36 -0.14 0.23
C MET A 44 11.13 -0.87 -1.08
N TYR A 45 11.70 -2.06 -1.23
CA TYR A 45 11.47 -2.89 -2.41
C TYR A 45 9.99 -3.27 -2.54
N GLN A 46 9.38 -3.72 -1.47
CA GLN A 46 7.97 -4.10 -1.50
C GLN A 46 7.05 -2.89 -1.67
N LEU A 47 7.41 -1.76 -1.09
CA LEU A 47 6.65 -0.52 -1.29
C LEU A 47 6.66 -0.11 -2.77
N ARG A 48 7.81 -0.17 -3.43
CA ARG A 48 7.91 0.12 -4.86
C ARG A 48 7.06 -0.84 -5.69
N ASN A 49 7.08 -2.13 -5.33
CA ASN A 49 6.23 -3.12 -6.01
C ASN A 49 4.74 -2.80 -5.84
N ALA A 50 4.32 -2.42 -4.64
CA ALA A 50 2.94 -2.06 -4.36
C ALA A 50 2.51 -0.80 -5.13
N VAL A 51 3.37 0.23 -5.19
CA VAL A 51 3.10 1.45 -5.96
C VAL A 51 2.99 1.12 -7.46
N THR A 52 3.91 0.32 -7.99
CA THR A 52 3.88 -0.09 -9.40
C THR A 52 2.58 -0.84 -9.71
N ASP A 53 2.12 -1.68 -8.81
CA ASP A 53 0.88 -2.41 -8.97
C ASP A 53 -0.31 -1.45 -9.07
N ILE A 54 -0.39 -0.45 -8.18
CA ILE A 54 -1.44 0.58 -8.25
C ILE A 54 -1.40 1.28 -9.60
N LEU A 55 -0.24 1.73 -10.03
CA LEU A 55 -0.09 2.45 -11.30
C LEU A 55 -0.51 1.57 -12.48
N THR A 56 -0.30 0.27 -12.38
CA THR A 56 -0.68 -0.66 -13.44
C THR A 56 -2.19 -0.85 -13.53
N PHE A 57 -2.86 -1.16 -12.41
CA PHE A 57 -4.27 -1.45 -12.47
C PHE A 57 -5.15 -0.20 -12.49
N ALA A 58 -4.65 0.94 -12.02
CA ALA A 58 -5.42 2.18 -11.92
C ALA A 58 -5.41 3.01 -13.19
N ASN A 59 -4.36 2.92 -14.01
CA ASN A 59 -4.32 3.62 -15.29
C ASN A 59 -5.25 2.95 -16.28
N ALA A 60 -6.38 3.58 -16.52
CA ALA A 60 -7.38 3.13 -17.48
C ALA A 60 -7.56 4.22 -18.55
N ASN A 61 -8.30 3.88 -19.60
CA ASN A 61 -8.35 4.56 -20.91
C ASN A 61 -8.39 6.10 -20.93
N ARG A 62 -8.90 6.76 -19.92
CA ARG A 62 -9.02 8.23 -19.90
C ARG A 62 -8.44 8.85 -18.64
N VAL A 63 -7.89 8.03 -17.78
CA VAL A 63 -7.36 8.47 -16.50
C VAL A 63 -5.85 8.31 -16.52
N LYS A 64 -5.14 9.39 -16.23
CA LYS A 64 -3.71 9.36 -16.02
C LYS A 64 -3.46 9.43 -14.53
N PHE A 65 -2.88 8.37 -13.99
CA PHE A 65 -2.54 8.25 -12.58
C PHE A 65 -1.04 8.07 -12.45
N THR A 66 -0.40 8.95 -11.69
CA THR A 66 1.06 8.96 -11.55
C THR A 66 1.46 9.04 -10.10
N CYS A 67 2.67 8.57 -9.79
CA CYS A 67 3.28 8.70 -8.47
C CYS A 67 4.71 9.20 -8.62
N GLU A 68 5.06 10.21 -7.86
CA GLU A 68 6.43 10.70 -7.74
C GLU A 68 6.94 10.40 -6.34
N HIS A 69 8.09 9.75 -6.27
CA HIS A 69 8.79 9.49 -5.01
C HIS A 69 9.91 10.51 -4.86
N LYS A 70 9.82 11.33 -3.83
CA LYS A 70 10.86 12.30 -3.49
C LYS A 70 11.03 12.35 -1.98
N ASP A 71 12.24 12.14 -1.50
CA ASP A 71 12.56 12.07 -0.07
C ASP A 71 11.66 11.05 0.63
N ASP A 72 10.92 11.45 1.65
CA ASP A 72 10.02 10.60 2.43
C ASP A 72 8.57 10.64 1.93
N MET A 73 8.33 11.18 0.72
CA MET A 73 6.99 11.42 0.22
C MET A 73 6.70 10.65 -1.05
N LEU A 74 5.48 10.12 -1.12
CA LEU A 74 4.86 9.62 -2.34
C LEU A 74 3.77 10.61 -2.73
N THR A 75 3.92 11.26 -3.88
CA THR A 75 2.95 12.22 -4.39
C THR A 75 2.18 11.57 -5.55
N PHE A 76 0.89 11.31 -5.32
CA PHE A 76 0.01 10.75 -6.33
C PHE A 76 -0.78 11.86 -7.01
N SER A 77 -0.92 11.76 -8.32
CA SER A 77 -1.67 12.71 -9.13
C SER A 77 -2.61 11.97 -10.06
N ILE A 78 -3.82 12.52 -10.20
CA ILE A 78 -4.85 11.97 -11.06
C ILE A 78 -5.37 13.04 -12.03
N SER A 79 -5.57 12.67 -13.29
CA SER A 79 -6.06 13.57 -14.32
C SER A 79 -6.89 12.77 -15.35
N PRO A 80 -8.01 13.30 -15.84
CA PRO A 80 -8.64 14.55 -15.46
C PRO A 80 -9.41 14.42 -14.14
N LEU A 81 -9.45 15.50 -13.37
CA LEU A 81 -10.29 15.57 -12.18
C LEU A 81 -11.56 16.35 -12.54
N ARG A 82 -12.72 15.76 -12.28
CA ARG A 82 -13.99 16.42 -12.56
C ARG A 82 -14.19 17.60 -11.60
N GLU A 83 -14.62 18.73 -12.13
CA GLU A 83 -14.92 19.90 -11.34
C GLU A 83 -15.96 19.58 -10.26
N GLY A 84 -15.71 20.05 -9.03
CA GLY A 84 -16.57 19.78 -7.89
C GLY A 84 -16.33 18.42 -7.21
N ARG A 85 -15.37 17.63 -7.71
CA ARG A 85 -15.06 16.30 -7.15
C ARG A 85 -13.77 16.28 -6.32
N GLU A 86 -13.21 17.43 -6.00
CA GLU A 86 -11.97 17.54 -5.25
C GLU A 86 -12.07 16.90 -3.87
N TYR A 87 -13.27 16.88 -3.28
CA TYR A 87 -13.49 16.25 -1.98
C TYR A 87 -13.20 14.74 -2.00
N LEU A 88 -13.24 14.10 -3.17
CA LEU A 88 -12.94 12.68 -3.30
C LEU A 88 -11.44 12.39 -3.24
N LEU A 89 -10.59 13.41 -3.34
CA LEU A 89 -9.13 13.20 -3.27
C LEU A 89 -8.70 12.69 -1.90
N ASP A 90 -9.32 13.15 -0.81
CA ASP A 90 -9.00 12.65 0.52
C ASP A 90 -9.42 11.19 0.69
N LEU A 91 -10.58 10.83 0.14
CA LEU A 91 -11.03 9.44 0.16
C LEU A 91 -10.11 8.57 -0.71
N LEU A 92 -9.70 9.05 -1.88
CA LEU A 92 -8.78 8.32 -2.75
C LEU A 92 -7.43 8.11 -2.06
N LYS A 93 -6.91 9.15 -1.41
CA LYS A 93 -5.67 9.05 -0.62
C LYS A 93 -5.77 7.96 0.43
N GLU A 94 -6.88 7.90 1.16
CA GLU A 94 -7.09 6.90 2.20
C GLU A 94 -7.18 5.49 1.62
N THR A 95 -7.89 5.30 0.52
CA THR A 95 -7.99 3.99 -0.13
C THR A 95 -6.63 3.52 -0.67
N ILE A 96 -5.82 4.44 -1.21
CA ILE A 96 -4.46 4.15 -1.65
C ILE A 96 -3.60 3.72 -0.45
N ARG A 97 -3.66 4.47 0.65
CA ARG A 97 -2.90 4.14 1.86
C ARG A 97 -3.24 2.75 2.37
N GLN A 98 -4.52 2.43 2.47
CA GLN A 98 -4.97 1.11 2.91
C GLN A 98 -4.44 0.00 2.02
N TYR A 99 -4.48 0.20 0.71
CA TYR A 99 -3.96 -0.78 -0.24
C TYR A 99 -2.45 -0.95 -0.10
N LEU A 100 -1.70 0.16 0.01
CA LEU A 100 -0.25 0.09 0.14
C LEU A 100 0.16 -0.67 1.39
N VAL A 101 -0.45 -0.37 2.53
CA VAL A 101 -0.17 -1.08 3.78
C VAL A 101 -0.48 -2.58 3.62
N TYR A 102 -1.64 -2.90 3.08
CA TYR A 102 -2.04 -4.29 2.88
C TYR A 102 -1.07 -5.03 1.94
N GLU A 103 -0.78 -4.43 0.79
CA GLU A 103 0.04 -5.08 -0.24
C GLU A 103 1.49 -5.24 0.20
N VAL A 104 2.06 -4.24 0.87
CA VAL A 104 3.42 -4.35 1.40
C VAL A 104 3.50 -5.49 2.42
N ARG A 105 2.52 -5.59 3.32
CA ARG A 105 2.47 -6.69 4.30
C ARG A 105 2.33 -8.03 3.62
N ARG A 106 1.45 -8.12 2.63
CA ARG A 106 1.24 -9.37 1.89
C ARG A 106 2.52 -9.84 1.19
N LEU A 107 3.18 -8.92 0.47
CA LEU A 107 4.44 -9.22 -0.24
C LEU A 107 5.55 -9.58 0.74
N TRP A 108 5.62 -8.88 1.87
CA TRP A 108 6.60 -9.18 2.91
C TRP A 108 6.40 -10.58 3.46
N MET A 109 5.16 -10.95 3.79
CA MET A 109 4.86 -12.28 4.32
C MET A 109 5.14 -13.38 3.30
N MET A 110 4.93 -13.12 2.01
CA MET A 110 5.28 -14.08 0.97
C MET A 110 6.77 -14.40 0.93
N GLU A 111 7.63 -13.43 1.24
CA GLU A 111 9.08 -13.64 1.29
C GLU A 111 9.51 -14.36 2.57
N VAL A 112 8.89 -14.03 3.69
CA VAL A 112 9.23 -14.63 4.99
C VAL A 112 8.68 -16.05 5.07
N ARG A 113 7.38 -16.20 4.83
CA ARG A 113 6.70 -17.49 4.87
C ARG A 113 5.39 -17.38 4.08
N GLN A 114 5.33 -18.01 2.94
CA GLN A 114 4.23 -17.88 1.99
C GLN A 114 2.85 -18.16 2.62
N GLU A 115 2.75 -19.14 3.50
CA GLU A 115 1.48 -19.48 4.14
C GLU A 115 0.93 -18.39 5.07
N TRP A 116 1.74 -17.39 5.43
CA TRP A 116 1.30 -16.26 6.23
C TRP A 116 0.71 -15.14 5.39
N ALA A 117 0.91 -15.16 4.07
CA ALA A 117 0.36 -14.15 3.19
C ALA A 117 -1.15 -14.31 3.06
N ASP A 118 -1.88 -13.21 3.28
CA ASP A 118 -3.32 -13.16 3.12
C ASP A 118 -3.64 -12.31 1.90
N SER A 119 -4.20 -12.93 0.87
CA SER A 119 -4.58 -12.27 -0.38
C SER A 119 -6.08 -12.08 -0.53
N SER A 120 -6.86 -12.40 0.50
CA SER A 120 -8.33 -12.40 0.43
C SER A 120 -8.94 -11.03 0.16
N LEU A 121 -8.30 -9.95 0.63
CA LEU A 121 -8.81 -8.58 0.47
C LEU A 121 -8.22 -7.83 -0.71
N ARG A 122 -7.27 -8.43 -1.42
CA ARG A 122 -6.51 -7.74 -2.46
C ARG A 122 -7.39 -7.14 -3.55
N GLU A 123 -8.27 -7.95 -4.12
CA GLU A 123 -9.15 -7.49 -5.21
C GLU A 123 -10.19 -6.48 -4.72
N SER A 124 -10.72 -6.68 -3.52
CA SER A 124 -11.66 -5.75 -2.91
C SER A 124 -11.03 -4.36 -2.72
N LEU A 125 -9.79 -4.31 -2.23
CA LEU A 125 -9.09 -3.04 -2.03
C LEU A 125 -8.74 -2.37 -3.36
N ARG A 126 -8.37 -3.13 -4.38
CA ARG A 126 -8.16 -2.62 -5.74
C ARG A 126 -9.43 -2.01 -6.29
N GLU A 127 -10.55 -2.69 -6.12
CA GLU A 127 -11.84 -2.22 -6.60
C GLU A 127 -12.27 -0.93 -5.91
N ASN A 128 -11.98 -0.80 -4.61
CA ASN A 128 -12.24 0.45 -3.89
C ASN A 128 -11.49 1.63 -4.53
N ILE A 129 -10.23 1.43 -4.88
CA ILE A 129 -9.43 2.47 -5.55
C ILE A 129 -10.05 2.82 -6.91
N ARG A 130 -10.36 1.81 -7.72
CA ARG A 130 -10.95 2.03 -9.05
C ARG A 130 -12.25 2.80 -8.97
N GLN A 131 -13.10 2.46 -8.00
CA GLN A 131 -14.39 3.11 -7.85
C GLN A 131 -14.25 4.58 -7.46
N VAL A 132 -13.40 4.89 -6.49
CA VAL A 132 -13.17 6.27 -6.09
C VAL A 132 -12.55 7.08 -7.23
N MET A 133 -11.59 6.51 -7.95
CA MET A 133 -11.00 7.14 -9.12
C MET A 133 -12.04 7.44 -10.19
N ASN A 134 -12.90 6.46 -10.46
CA ASN A 134 -13.96 6.62 -11.45
C ASN A 134 -14.93 7.74 -11.04
N ASP A 135 -15.31 7.79 -9.78
CA ASP A 135 -16.20 8.83 -9.25
C ASP A 135 -15.54 10.22 -9.33
N ALA A 136 -14.23 10.30 -9.10
CA ALA A 136 -13.48 11.57 -9.12
C ALA A 136 -13.27 12.11 -10.54
N THR A 137 -13.24 11.24 -11.54
CA THR A 137 -12.91 11.61 -12.92
C THR A 137 -14.10 11.65 -13.87
N SER A 138 -15.23 11.18 -13.43
CA SER A 138 -16.45 11.07 -14.28
C SER A 138 -17.38 12.27 -14.17
#